data_ff7d4dc35393a92ea74314567b6e6ba8
#
_entry.id   ff7d4dc35393a92ea74314567b6e6ba8
#
_cell.length_a   1.000
_cell.length_b   1.000
_cell.length_c   1.000
_cell.angle_alpha   90.00
_cell.angle_beta   90.00
_cell.angle_gamma   90.00
#
_symmetry.space_group_name_H-M   'P 1'
#
loop_
_entity.id
_entity.type
_entity.pdbx_description
1 polymer ?
#
loop_
_entity_poly.entity_id
_entity_poly.type
_entity_poly.pdbx_seq_one_letter_code
_entity_poly.pdbx_strand_id
1 'polypeptide(L)'
;MNKKETVSYCLDNLKKAGADKAACSLNMTEKKELNVEIGEMTLFRTTFNSNMGMSVIKDQKKGSTLINKTDKNSIDNAIALVMEMAEGSRPDEAYDISEEQPPQSFSKGDKFANLDTMYQSLEEFVDYVNSTYPKINLEAAIMDFNHSRLFFQ
;
A
#
# COMPACT_ATOMS: atom_id res chain seq x y z
N MET A 1 -13.45 1.01 13.90
CA MET A 1 -12.10 0.78 14.45
C MET A 1 -11.15 1.81 13.86
N ASN A 2 -10.21 2.34 14.64
CA ASN A 2 -9.11 3.10 14.06
C ASN A 2 -8.11 2.14 13.37
N LYS A 3 -7.13 2.67 12.65
CA LYS A 3 -6.24 1.84 11.80
C LYS A 3 -5.35 0.87 12.58
N LYS A 4 -4.85 1.29 13.74
CA LYS A 4 -4.10 0.41 14.64
C LYS A 4 -4.99 -0.70 15.21
N GLU A 5 -6.18 -0.35 15.66
CA GLU A 5 -7.18 -1.32 16.15
C GLU A 5 -7.55 -2.35 15.05
N THR A 6 -7.60 -1.92 13.78
CA THR A 6 -7.90 -2.82 12.66
C THR A 6 -6.80 -3.87 12.48
N VAL A 7 -5.51 -3.46 12.56
CA VAL A 7 -4.37 -4.39 12.45
C VAL A 7 -4.34 -5.32 13.66
N SER A 8 -4.50 -4.78 14.89
CA SER A 8 -4.54 -5.62 16.11
C SER A 8 -5.72 -6.61 16.07
N TYR A 9 -6.92 -6.17 15.62
CA TYR A 9 -8.07 -7.06 15.45
C TYR A 9 -7.75 -8.23 14.52
N CYS A 10 -7.12 -7.95 13.37
CA CYS A 10 -6.70 -8.98 12.42
C CYS A 10 -5.72 -9.97 13.08
N LEU A 11 -4.66 -9.47 13.70
CA LEU A 11 -3.62 -10.30 14.33
C LEU A 11 -4.18 -11.18 15.44
N ASP A 12 -5.03 -10.61 16.32
CA ASP A 12 -5.66 -11.34 17.42
C ASP A 12 -6.54 -12.50 16.90
N ASN A 13 -7.27 -12.27 15.80
CA ASN A 13 -8.13 -13.31 15.25
C ASN A 13 -7.35 -14.36 14.44
N LEU A 14 -6.23 -14.02 13.81
CA LEU A 14 -5.31 -15.01 13.24
C LEU A 14 -4.72 -15.93 14.30
N LYS A 15 -4.30 -15.38 15.44
CA LYS A 15 -3.82 -16.16 16.60
C LYS A 15 -4.93 -17.06 17.15
N LYS A 16 -6.17 -16.55 17.30
CA LYS A 16 -7.33 -17.35 17.75
C LYS A 16 -7.71 -18.46 16.77
N ALA A 17 -7.48 -18.25 15.47
CA ALA A 17 -7.70 -19.26 14.42
C ALA A 17 -6.61 -20.35 14.43
N GLY A 18 -5.61 -20.25 15.28
CA GLY A 18 -4.58 -21.28 15.50
C GLY A 18 -3.31 -21.08 14.67
N ALA A 19 -3.01 -19.86 14.22
CA ALA A 19 -1.71 -19.55 13.66
C ALA A 19 -0.60 -19.62 14.73
N ASP A 20 0.50 -20.32 14.44
CA ASP A 20 1.68 -20.38 15.29
C ASP A 20 2.42 -19.03 15.29
N LYS A 21 2.56 -18.45 14.08
CA LYS A 21 3.06 -17.09 13.85
C LYS A 21 2.16 -16.38 12.86
N ALA A 22 1.97 -15.09 13.07
CA ALA A 22 1.16 -14.27 12.19
C ALA A 22 1.74 -12.86 12.07
N ALA A 23 1.61 -12.27 10.89
CA ALA A 23 1.89 -10.87 10.64
C ALA A 23 0.74 -10.22 9.87
N CYS A 24 0.45 -8.97 10.20
CA CYS A 24 -0.58 -8.19 9.54
C CYS A 24 -0.05 -6.80 9.18
N SER A 25 -0.35 -6.34 7.99
CA SER A 25 -0.02 -5.00 7.54
C SER A 25 -1.24 -4.30 6.95
N LEU A 26 -1.37 -2.99 7.20
CA LEU A 26 -2.34 -2.13 6.55
C LEU A 26 -1.60 -0.98 5.90
N ASN A 27 -1.57 -0.97 4.59
CA ASN A 27 -1.03 0.12 3.79
C ASN A 27 -2.16 0.98 3.23
N MET A 28 -2.02 2.29 3.37
CA MET A 28 -2.95 3.28 2.84
C MET A 28 -2.16 4.31 2.06
N THR A 29 -2.54 4.55 0.83
CA THR A 29 -1.87 5.52 -0.06
C THR A 29 -2.89 6.53 -0.58
N GLU A 30 -2.56 7.80 -0.43
CA GLU A 30 -3.17 8.91 -1.16
C GLU A 30 -2.20 9.31 -2.26
N LYS A 31 -2.64 9.21 -3.52
CA LYS A 31 -1.88 9.65 -4.70
C LYS A 31 -2.59 10.85 -5.32
N LYS A 32 -1.85 11.94 -5.52
CA LYS A 32 -2.27 13.08 -6.32
C LYS A 32 -1.48 13.08 -7.61
N GLU A 33 -2.16 13.24 -8.73
CA GLU A 33 -1.60 13.07 -10.06
C GLU A 33 -2.05 14.20 -10.97
N LEU A 34 -1.08 14.81 -11.64
CA LEU A 34 -1.28 15.77 -12.73
C LEU A 34 -0.77 15.13 -14.03
N ASN A 35 -1.57 15.17 -15.07
CA ASN A 35 -1.20 14.62 -16.37
C ASN A 35 -1.17 15.71 -17.44
N VAL A 36 -0.18 15.61 -18.31
CA VAL A 36 -0.10 16.36 -19.58
C VAL A 36 -0.22 15.35 -20.72
N GLU A 37 -1.03 15.66 -21.69
CA GLU A 37 -1.15 14.90 -22.95
C GLU A 37 -1.04 15.88 -24.12
N ILE A 38 -0.15 15.58 -25.06
CA ILE A 38 0.11 16.42 -26.26
C ILE A 38 0.39 17.88 -25.88
N GLY A 39 1.16 18.08 -24.79
CA GLY A 39 1.58 19.41 -24.33
C GLY A 39 0.53 20.19 -23.52
N GLU A 40 -0.64 19.65 -23.28
CA GLU A 40 -1.71 20.29 -22.51
C GLU A 40 -2.02 19.57 -21.19
N MET A 41 -2.34 20.31 -20.13
CA MET A 41 -2.82 19.73 -18.87
C MET A 41 -4.20 19.11 -19.08
N THR A 42 -4.32 17.80 -18.90
CA THR A 42 -5.54 17.06 -19.24
C THR A 42 -6.25 16.49 -18.01
N LEU A 43 -5.52 16.16 -16.94
CA LEU A 43 -6.09 15.48 -15.81
C LEU A 43 -5.45 15.94 -14.49
N PHE A 44 -6.31 16.19 -13.50
CA PHE A 44 -5.96 16.19 -12.08
C PHE A 44 -6.85 15.20 -11.36
N ARG A 45 -6.22 14.24 -10.64
CA ARG A 45 -6.99 13.30 -9.82
C ARG A 45 -6.32 13.00 -8.47
N THR A 46 -7.16 12.65 -7.51
CA THR A 46 -6.72 12.06 -6.23
C THR A 46 -7.24 10.65 -6.12
N THR A 47 -6.36 9.70 -5.88
CA THR A 47 -6.71 8.29 -5.70
C THR A 47 -6.37 7.86 -4.27
N PHE A 48 -7.30 7.16 -3.62
CA PHE A 48 -7.10 6.57 -2.30
C PHE A 48 -7.10 5.05 -2.44
N ASN A 49 -6.01 4.41 -2.02
CA ASN A 49 -5.89 2.96 -1.99
C ASN A 49 -5.66 2.48 -0.55
N SER A 50 -6.23 1.34 -0.23
CA SER A 50 -6.03 0.67 1.06
C SER A 50 -5.88 -0.82 0.82
N ASN A 51 -4.78 -1.40 1.31
CA ASN A 51 -4.51 -2.83 1.20
C ASN A 51 -4.11 -3.38 2.57
N MET A 52 -4.75 -4.48 2.96
CA MET A 52 -4.40 -5.22 4.16
C MET A 52 -3.79 -6.56 3.76
N GLY A 53 -2.53 -6.76 4.14
CA GLY A 53 -1.80 -8.01 3.96
C GLY A 53 -1.83 -8.85 5.24
N MET A 54 -2.00 -10.14 5.08
CA MET A 54 -1.96 -11.14 6.15
C MET A 54 -1.00 -12.25 5.77
N SER A 55 -0.15 -12.67 6.71
CA SER A 55 0.71 -13.84 6.57
C SER A 55 0.62 -14.66 7.84
N VAL A 56 0.51 -15.97 7.68
CA VAL A 56 0.45 -16.93 8.79
C VAL A 56 1.41 -18.07 8.56
N ILE A 57 1.91 -18.62 9.66
CA ILE A 57 2.59 -19.90 9.71
C ILE A 57 1.83 -20.79 10.68
N LYS A 58 1.52 -22.00 10.25
CA LYS A 58 0.89 -23.05 11.06
C LYS A 58 1.48 -24.39 10.67
N ASP A 59 2.02 -25.15 11.63
CA ASP A 59 2.64 -26.46 11.39
C ASP A 59 3.71 -26.40 10.27
N GLN A 60 4.58 -25.37 10.31
CA GLN A 60 5.62 -25.10 9.29
C GLN A 60 5.08 -24.83 7.86
N LYS A 61 3.80 -24.57 7.73
CA LYS A 61 3.11 -24.23 6.48
C LYS A 61 2.76 -22.77 6.44
N LYS A 62 2.90 -22.14 5.28
CA LYS A 62 2.68 -20.70 5.11
C LYS A 62 1.45 -20.43 4.26
N GLY A 63 0.60 -19.52 4.75
CA GLY A 63 -0.47 -18.88 3.99
C GLY A 63 -0.25 -17.38 3.93
N SER A 64 -0.65 -16.73 2.84
CA SER A 64 -0.66 -15.25 2.75
C SER A 64 -1.74 -14.79 1.81
N THR A 65 -2.35 -13.65 2.13
CA THR A 65 -3.39 -13.02 1.31
C THR A 65 -3.31 -11.50 1.40
N LEU A 66 -3.90 -10.83 0.41
CA LEU A 66 -4.02 -9.39 0.35
C LEU A 66 -5.46 -9.03 0.03
N ILE A 67 -6.06 -8.15 0.84
CA ILE A 67 -7.41 -7.64 0.63
C ILE A 67 -7.41 -6.11 0.58
N ASN A 68 -8.38 -5.53 -0.11
CA ASN A 68 -8.56 -4.08 -0.23
C ASN A 68 -9.74 -3.54 0.60
N LYS A 69 -10.45 -4.41 1.31
CA LYS A 69 -11.53 -4.07 2.23
C LYS A 69 -11.13 -4.36 3.66
N THR A 70 -11.41 -3.44 4.58
CA THR A 70 -11.01 -3.50 5.98
C THR A 70 -12.17 -3.46 6.96
N ASP A 71 -13.39 -3.78 6.49
CA ASP A 71 -14.53 -4.07 7.36
C ASP A 71 -14.36 -5.45 8.03
N LYS A 72 -15.01 -5.64 9.18
CA LYS A 72 -14.85 -6.87 9.97
C LYS A 72 -15.14 -8.13 9.16
N ASN A 73 -16.23 -8.15 8.42
CA ASN A 73 -16.63 -9.34 7.65
C ASN A 73 -15.59 -9.71 6.59
N SER A 74 -15.03 -8.70 5.89
CA SER A 74 -13.97 -8.92 4.91
C SER A 74 -12.68 -9.45 5.56
N ILE A 75 -12.33 -8.94 6.74
CA ILE A 75 -11.18 -9.41 7.51
C ILE A 75 -11.41 -10.85 7.97
N ASP A 76 -12.57 -11.17 8.55
CA ASP A 76 -12.87 -12.51 9.06
C ASP A 76 -12.87 -13.57 7.94
N ASN A 77 -13.42 -13.24 6.77
CA ASN A 77 -13.37 -14.10 5.60
C ASN A 77 -11.93 -14.31 5.09
N ALA A 78 -11.11 -13.24 5.11
CA ALA A 78 -9.70 -13.34 4.70
C ALA A 78 -8.87 -14.16 5.69
N ILE A 79 -9.19 -14.10 6.99
CA ILE A 79 -8.57 -14.94 8.02
C ILE A 79 -8.86 -16.42 7.74
N ALA A 80 -10.12 -16.77 7.49
CA ALA A 80 -10.48 -18.14 7.14
C ALA A 80 -9.73 -18.63 5.89
N LEU A 81 -9.69 -17.80 4.85
CA LEU A 81 -9.00 -18.10 3.60
C LEU A 81 -7.48 -18.30 3.80
N VAL A 82 -6.82 -17.41 4.53
CA VAL A 82 -5.35 -17.50 4.72
C VAL A 82 -4.96 -18.71 5.56
N MET A 83 -5.79 -19.12 6.51
CA MET A 83 -5.61 -20.35 7.29
C MET A 83 -5.77 -21.60 6.41
N GLU A 84 -6.78 -21.63 5.56
CA GLU A 84 -6.97 -22.71 4.57
C GLU A 84 -5.79 -22.79 3.60
N MET A 85 -5.29 -21.65 3.12
CA MET A 85 -4.09 -21.60 2.27
C MET A 85 -2.85 -22.15 2.97
N ALA A 86 -2.66 -21.85 4.25
CA ALA A 86 -1.57 -22.43 5.04
C ALA A 86 -1.73 -23.96 5.15
N GLU A 87 -2.92 -24.45 5.49
CA GLU A 87 -3.19 -25.90 5.61
C GLU A 87 -2.92 -26.65 4.30
N GLY A 88 -3.25 -26.05 3.16
CA GLY A 88 -3.02 -26.60 1.83
C GLY A 88 -1.58 -26.48 1.31
N SER A 89 -0.71 -25.72 1.97
CA SER A 89 0.66 -25.51 1.53
C SER A 89 1.60 -26.66 1.95
N ARG A 90 2.79 -26.72 1.32
CA ARG A 90 3.82 -27.66 1.74
C ARG A 90 4.55 -27.12 2.97
N PRO A 91 4.87 -27.97 3.97
CA PRO A 91 5.66 -27.55 5.10
C PRO A 91 7.09 -27.23 4.69
N ASP A 92 7.69 -26.21 5.31
CA ASP A 92 9.08 -25.83 5.14
C ASP A 92 9.59 -25.27 6.48
N GLU A 93 10.63 -25.89 7.03
CA GLU A 93 11.25 -25.47 8.29
C GLU A 93 11.88 -24.08 8.22
N ALA A 94 12.16 -23.57 7.01
CA ALA A 94 12.71 -22.25 6.79
C ALA A 94 11.65 -21.12 6.87
N TYR A 95 10.36 -21.44 6.90
CA TYR A 95 9.34 -20.43 7.06
C TYR A 95 9.38 -19.83 8.44
N ASP A 96 9.58 -18.52 8.48
CA ASP A 96 9.54 -17.77 9.73
C ASP A 96 8.91 -16.38 9.57
N ILE A 97 8.45 -15.83 10.68
CA ILE A 97 8.02 -14.43 10.84
C ILE A 97 8.81 -13.92 12.05
N SER A 98 9.42 -12.74 11.89
CA SER A 98 10.24 -12.13 12.96
C SER A 98 9.44 -11.97 14.26
N GLU A 99 10.15 -12.11 15.37
CA GLU A 99 9.59 -11.89 16.70
C GLU A 99 9.07 -10.44 16.84
N GLU A 100 8.11 -10.27 17.75
CA GLU A 100 7.51 -8.96 18.03
C GLU A 100 8.59 -7.93 18.39
N GLN A 101 8.55 -6.79 17.72
CA GLN A 101 9.47 -5.69 17.94
C GLN A 101 8.78 -4.58 18.76
N PRO A 102 9.52 -3.81 19.56
CA PRO A 102 8.97 -2.65 20.24
C PRO A 102 8.31 -1.69 19.24
N PRO A 103 7.15 -1.07 19.59
CA PRO A 103 6.47 -0.14 18.72
C PRO A 103 7.39 1.00 18.30
N GLN A 104 7.51 1.21 17.00
CA GLN A 104 8.29 2.30 16.42
C GLN A 104 7.41 3.13 15.48
N SER A 105 7.76 4.41 15.34
CA SER A 105 7.07 5.31 14.43
C SER A 105 8.08 6.12 13.65
N PHE A 106 7.95 6.08 12.33
CA PHE A 106 8.81 6.81 11.41
C PHE A 106 7.96 7.76 10.56
N SER A 107 8.50 8.93 10.27
CA SER A 107 7.89 9.88 9.33
C SER A 107 8.99 10.48 8.48
N LYS A 108 8.79 10.51 7.16
CA LYS A 108 9.74 11.09 6.21
C LYS A 108 8.99 11.76 5.07
N GLY A 109 9.50 12.91 4.61
CA GLY A 109 8.92 13.69 3.52
C GLY A 109 7.70 14.51 3.95
N ASP A 110 7.10 15.17 2.98
CA ASP A 110 5.95 16.03 3.18
C ASP A 110 4.67 15.20 3.35
N LYS A 111 3.78 15.68 4.21
CA LYS A 111 2.49 15.03 4.46
C LYS A 111 1.41 15.43 3.46
N PHE A 112 1.61 16.56 2.79
CA PHE A 112 0.63 17.15 1.88
C PHE A 112 1.30 17.58 0.59
N ALA A 113 0.64 17.32 -0.53
CA ALA A 113 1.06 17.84 -1.82
C ALA A 113 0.90 19.37 -1.85
N ASN A 114 1.90 20.07 -2.34
CA ASN A 114 1.75 21.43 -2.81
C ASN A 114 1.35 21.40 -4.29
N LEU A 115 0.05 21.53 -4.55
CA LEU A 115 -0.49 21.41 -5.91
C LEU A 115 -0.02 22.51 -6.84
N ASP A 116 0.14 23.75 -6.32
CA ASP A 116 0.63 24.86 -7.12
C ASP A 116 2.07 24.63 -7.57
N THR A 117 2.93 24.15 -6.67
CA THR A 117 4.30 23.78 -7.01
C THR A 117 4.35 22.62 -8.01
N MET A 118 3.50 21.61 -7.84
CA MET A 118 3.41 20.50 -8.80
C MET A 118 3.00 20.99 -10.18
N TYR A 119 1.98 21.84 -10.24
CA TYR A 119 1.50 22.41 -11.50
C TYR A 119 2.60 23.23 -12.20
N GLN A 120 3.20 24.17 -11.48
CA GLN A 120 4.29 25.01 -12.00
C GLN A 120 5.47 24.19 -12.51
N SER A 121 5.90 23.21 -11.75
CA SER A 121 7.03 22.34 -12.15
C SER A 121 6.72 21.54 -13.42
N LEU A 122 5.48 21.09 -13.58
CA LEU A 122 5.07 20.35 -14.77
C LEU A 122 4.95 21.29 -15.99
N GLU A 123 4.41 22.51 -15.80
CA GLU A 123 4.34 23.55 -16.83
C GLU A 123 5.74 23.98 -17.31
N GLU A 124 6.66 24.27 -16.37
CA GLU A 124 8.06 24.58 -16.67
C GLU A 124 8.76 23.45 -17.45
N PHE A 125 8.46 22.19 -17.10
CA PHE A 125 9.00 21.03 -17.84
C PHE A 125 8.48 20.98 -19.27
N VAL A 126 7.19 21.19 -19.49
CA VAL A 126 6.58 21.22 -20.84
C VAL A 126 7.19 22.34 -21.68
N ASP A 127 7.29 23.55 -21.12
CA ASP A 127 7.87 24.71 -21.78
C ASP A 127 9.35 24.48 -22.11
N TYR A 128 10.11 23.89 -21.20
CA TYR A 128 11.51 23.52 -21.45
C TYR A 128 11.64 22.54 -22.61
N VAL A 129 10.82 21.49 -22.65
CA VAL A 129 10.85 20.50 -23.74
C VAL A 129 10.53 21.16 -25.07
N ASN A 130 9.44 21.96 -25.13
CA ASN A 130 8.99 22.61 -26.36
C ASN A 130 10.01 23.62 -26.90
N SER A 131 10.68 24.37 -26.00
CA SER A 131 11.67 25.36 -26.38
C SER A 131 13.02 24.77 -26.80
N THR A 132 13.47 23.73 -26.07
CA THR A 132 14.78 23.13 -26.27
C THR A 132 14.78 22.10 -27.40
N TYR A 133 13.66 21.40 -27.58
CA TYR A 133 13.52 20.29 -28.52
C TYR A 133 12.30 20.47 -29.45
N PRO A 134 12.26 21.51 -30.29
CA PRO A 134 11.06 21.86 -31.08
C PRO A 134 10.63 20.82 -32.14
N LYS A 135 11.42 19.76 -32.34
CA LYS A 135 11.10 18.62 -33.20
C LYS A 135 10.56 17.41 -32.46
N ILE A 136 10.49 17.46 -31.13
CA ILE A 136 9.96 16.40 -30.31
C ILE A 136 8.51 16.72 -29.94
N ASN A 137 7.62 15.78 -30.13
CA ASN A 137 6.27 15.86 -29.61
C ASN A 137 6.25 15.20 -28.24
N LEU A 138 5.96 15.96 -27.19
CA LEU A 138 5.73 15.42 -25.85
C LEU A 138 4.35 14.75 -25.81
N GLU A 139 4.32 13.43 -25.92
CA GLU A 139 3.08 12.67 -25.96
C GLU A 139 2.38 12.68 -24.60
N ALA A 140 3.14 12.41 -23.52
CA ALA A 140 2.62 12.42 -22.16
C ALA A 140 3.69 12.78 -21.12
N ALA A 141 3.28 13.44 -20.05
CA ALA A 141 4.05 13.61 -18.83
C ALA A 141 3.13 13.48 -17.62
N ILE A 142 3.63 12.86 -16.55
CA ILE A 142 2.86 12.64 -15.33
C ILE A 142 3.71 13.09 -14.14
N MET A 143 3.10 13.87 -13.27
CA MET A 143 3.68 14.23 -11.98
C MET A 143 2.83 13.71 -10.84
N ASP A 144 3.44 12.95 -9.95
CA ASP A 144 2.80 12.31 -8.82
C ASP A 144 3.31 12.81 -7.48
N PHE A 145 2.40 12.98 -6.53
CA PHE A 145 2.69 13.00 -5.11
C PHE A 145 2.02 11.80 -4.43
N ASN A 146 2.81 11.00 -3.72
CA ASN A 146 2.32 9.83 -3.01
C ASN A 146 2.56 9.98 -1.50
N HIS A 147 1.48 9.93 -0.72
CA HIS A 147 1.52 9.88 0.73
C HIS A 147 1.06 8.50 1.21
N SER A 148 1.99 7.71 1.74
CA SER A 148 1.70 6.36 2.24
C SER A 148 1.78 6.29 3.76
N ARG A 149 0.88 5.51 4.37
CA ARG A 149 0.87 5.17 5.79
C ARG A 149 0.83 3.66 5.93
N LEU A 150 1.86 3.10 6.55
CA LEU A 150 1.96 1.68 6.84
C LEU A 150 1.80 1.43 8.34
N PHE A 151 0.88 0.54 8.69
CA PHE A 151 0.73 -0.04 10.01
C PHE A 151 1.08 -1.51 9.90
N PHE A 152 1.98 -1.99 10.75
CA PHE A 152 2.49 -3.36 10.72
C PHE A 152 2.57 -3.92 12.14
N GLN A 153 2.19 -5.19 12.33
CA GLN A 153 2.33 -6.01 13.53
C GLN A 153 2.62 -7.46 13.15
#